data_e0bac4f56a094c7a3fdb51eb35745208
#
_entry.id   e0bac4f56a094c7a3fdb51eb35745208
#
_cell.length_a   1.000
_cell.length_b   1.000
_cell.length_c   1.000
_cell.angle_alpha   90.00
_cell.angle_beta   90.00
_cell.angle_gamma   90.00
#
_symmetry.space_group_name_H-M   'P 1'
#
loop_
_entity.id
_entity.type
_entity.pdbx_description
1 polymer ?
#
loop_
_entity_poly.entity_id
_entity_poly.type
_entity_poly.pdbx_seq_one_letter_code
_entity_poly.pdbx_strand_id
1 'polypeptide(L)'
;MTLRIFISSVQKELELERAAVAGLIATDPFLLQHCVPVLFEKEPPPPRPAKQPYLEALKACQVYVLMIANEYGQPDGEVSATHHEYRLAQKLKLPTIVFLKGAKDDARSPEVRALVEETKKDGYTYKRFHDREDLKPLMLSALQRTLAEAFRIQVTAAEKSEGEQLIEAASTFESAVLADLTVAALDPELIGEFNRRSSGNTAERVSRSVGQALHARGLAVRGTQPDEFNPTAAAYLLFGPQPANRFPHCEILADAYDDVRLTGRPKGQSGINAPLARALEQALKFVDDHTFHPRRVVGLNNLRLDEYPTAALREALVNAVAHRSYDDSSRKIFVRVFRDRIEVASPGYPPKPLTLAKLRRGGYRPCSRNPLIAQTLATLSVMEQRGTGFARMRDAMLNHGLDEPKIDQQDGFFVVTLSGPAGNYDRLKLPAGTVGLITPAVEASLSKRQRAMVKLLASGEELVGGACEARFRVTRPVITKDFSRLVELGIAVQIGRGRATRYRLKPSPES
;
A
#
# COMPACT_ATOMS: atom_id res chain seq x y z
N MET A 1 4.95 -26.08 14.29
CA MET A 1 5.40 -25.31 15.48
C MET A 1 6.12 -24.09 14.98
N THR A 2 5.68 -22.90 15.31
CA THR A 2 6.32 -21.66 14.83
C THR A 2 7.40 -21.23 15.83
N LEU A 3 8.64 -21.08 15.39
CA LEU A 3 9.77 -20.73 16.22
C LEU A 3 9.82 -19.21 16.44
N ARG A 4 10.03 -18.78 17.67
CA ARG A 4 10.18 -17.36 18.04
C ARG A 4 11.66 -17.00 17.99
N ILE A 5 12.01 -16.00 17.21
CA ILE A 5 13.40 -15.52 17.02
C ILE A 5 13.55 -14.19 17.74
N PHE A 6 14.35 -14.16 18.81
CA PHE A 6 14.62 -12.93 19.52
C PHE A 6 15.72 -12.13 18.83
N ILE A 7 15.43 -10.85 18.52
CA ILE A 7 16.35 -9.95 17.84
C ILE A 7 16.89 -8.93 18.84
N SER A 8 18.14 -9.11 19.22
CA SER A 8 18.86 -8.32 20.23
C SER A 8 19.89 -7.39 19.60
N SER A 9 19.90 -6.15 20.05
CA SER A 9 20.92 -5.13 19.76
C SER A 9 20.70 -3.89 20.59
N VAL A 10 21.61 -2.92 20.56
CA VAL A 10 21.34 -1.58 21.08
C VAL A 10 20.23 -0.94 20.22
N GLN A 11 19.08 -0.70 20.83
CA GLN A 11 17.83 -0.39 20.14
C GLN A 11 17.93 0.89 19.29
N LYS A 12 18.48 1.98 19.83
CA LYS A 12 18.57 3.26 19.12
C LYS A 12 19.56 3.23 17.96
N GLU A 13 20.70 2.53 18.14
CA GLU A 13 21.76 2.49 17.14
C GLU A 13 21.41 1.60 15.94
N LEU A 14 20.70 0.50 16.16
CA LEU A 14 20.38 -0.52 15.15
C LEU A 14 18.87 -0.68 14.89
N GLU A 15 18.08 0.36 15.07
CA GLU A 15 16.62 0.33 14.88
C GLU A 15 16.23 -0.14 13.47
N LEU A 16 16.94 0.35 12.45
CA LEU A 16 16.65 0.01 11.04
C LEU A 16 17.02 -1.43 10.71
N GLU A 17 18.16 -1.89 11.20
CA GLU A 17 18.63 -3.27 11.02
C GLU A 17 17.69 -4.24 11.72
N ARG A 18 17.23 -3.93 12.94
CA ARG A 18 16.23 -4.71 13.67
C ARG A 18 14.91 -4.82 12.88
N ALA A 19 14.44 -3.68 12.38
CA ALA A 19 13.23 -3.65 11.55
C ALA A 19 13.41 -4.44 10.24
N ALA A 20 14.59 -4.35 9.60
CA ALA A 20 14.90 -5.09 8.39
C ALA A 20 14.94 -6.61 8.63
N VAL A 21 15.53 -7.06 9.72
CA VAL A 21 15.54 -8.49 10.10
C VAL A 21 14.15 -9.00 10.44
N ALA A 22 13.36 -8.23 11.19
CA ALA A 22 11.98 -8.58 11.49
C ALA A 22 11.13 -8.62 10.23
N GLY A 23 11.31 -7.66 9.32
CA GLY A 23 10.65 -7.62 8.01
C GLY A 23 11.04 -8.83 7.15
N LEU A 24 12.32 -9.19 7.09
CA LEU A 24 12.79 -10.38 6.38
C LEU A 24 12.10 -11.66 6.89
N ILE A 25 12.06 -11.86 8.22
CA ILE A 25 11.39 -13.03 8.81
C ILE A 25 9.91 -13.07 8.50
N ALA A 26 9.25 -11.90 8.45
CA ALA A 26 7.82 -11.77 8.19
C ALA A 26 7.45 -11.85 6.70
N THR A 27 8.41 -11.74 5.77
CA THR A 27 8.16 -11.69 4.33
C THR A 27 8.80 -12.82 3.52
N ASP A 28 9.91 -13.39 4.00
CA ASP A 28 10.53 -14.54 3.33
C ASP A 28 9.63 -15.77 3.36
N PRO A 29 9.35 -16.42 2.21
CA PRO A 29 8.39 -17.51 2.11
C PRO A 29 8.66 -18.69 3.04
N PHE A 30 9.94 -19.03 3.26
CA PHE A 30 10.34 -20.11 4.16
C PHE A 30 10.28 -19.65 5.62
N LEU A 31 10.88 -18.50 5.96
CA LEU A 31 10.92 -18.01 7.34
C LEU A 31 9.52 -17.72 7.88
N LEU A 32 8.63 -17.12 7.08
CA LEU A 32 7.25 -16.82 7.46
C LEU A 32 6.44 -18.06 7.89
N GLN A 33 6.72 -19.22 7.29
CA GLN A 33 6.03 -20.45 7.62
C GLN A 33 6.52 -21.07 8.96
N HIS A 34 7.79 -20.83 9.30
CA HIS A 34 8.45 -21.49 10.40
C HIS A 34 8.80 -20.57 11.57
N CYS A 35 8.84 -19.25 11.37
CA CYS A 35 9.39 -18.29 12.30
C CYS A 35 8.48 -17.09 12.57
N VAL A 36 8.62 -16.51 13.76
CA VAL A 36 8.04 -15.20 14.14
C VAL A 36 9.16 -14.36 14.78
N PRO A 37 9.39 -13.13 14.30
CA PRO A 37 10.35 -12.22 14.90
C PRO A 37 9.83 -11.67 16.23
N VAL A 38 10.68 -11.60 17.23
CA VAL A 38 10.39 -10.99 18.53
C VAL A 38 11.30 -9.79 18.71
N LEU A 39 10.69 -8.61 18.70
CA LEU A 39 11.28 -7.33 19.05
C LEU A 39 10.68 -6.92 20.38
N PHE A 40 11.48 -6.87 21.44
CA PHE A 40 10.96 -6.59 22.79
C PHE A 40 10.10 -5.34 22.86
N GLU A 41 10.51 -4.28 22.18
CA GLU A 41 9.78 -3.00 22.13
C GLU A 41 8.39 -3.07 21.45
N LYS A 42 8.08 -4.16 20.76
CA LYS A 42 6.79 -4.42 20.11
C LYS A 42 5.94 -5.47 20.83
N GLU A 43 6.48 -6.11 21.85
CA GLU A 43 5.74 -7.06 22.67
C GLU A 43 4.75 -6.27 23.59
N PRO A 44 3.55 -6.82 23.84
CA PRO A 44 2.63 -6.20 24.77
C PRO A 44 3.21 -6.20 26.19
N PRO A 45 2.89 -5.22 27.04
CA PRO A 45 3.39 -5.17 28.40
C PRO A 45 3.00 -6.45 29.14
N PRO A 46 3.90 -7.00 29.98
CA PRO A 46 3.62 -8.23 30.72
C PRO A 46 2.47 -8.00 31.71
N PRO A 47 1.59 -8.99 31.93
CA PRO A 47 0.43 -8.87 32.81
C PRO A 47 0.80 -8.76 34.31
N ARG A 48 2.08 -8.92 34.64
CA ARG A 48 2.61 -8.77 36.01
C ARG A 48 3.88 -7.96 36.00
N PRO A 49 4.20 -7.17 37.05
CA PRO A 49 5.46 -6.46 37.14
C PRO A 49 6.64 -7.43 37.05
N ALA A 50 7.53 -7.18 36.07
CA ALA A 50 8.78 -7.91 35.92
C ALA A 50 9.95 -6.92 36.11
N LYS A 51 11.00 -7.34 36.84
CA LYS A 51 12.19 -6.49 37.03
C LYS A 51 12.93 -6.25 35.71
N GLN A 52 12.94 -7.25 34.83
CA GLN A 52 13.59 -7.19 33.51
C GLN A 52 12.69 -7.88 32.48
N PRO A 53 11.65 -7.21 31.96
CA PRO A 53 10.64 -7.81 31.09
C PRO A 53 11.20 -8.32 29.75
N TYR A 54 12.29 -7.74 29.26
CA TYR A 54 12.99 -8.20 28.04
C TYR A 54 13.59 -9.61 28.20
N LEU A 55 14.04 -9.98 29.40
CA LEU A 55 14.52 -11.34 29.68
C LEU A 55 13.39 -12.38 29.70
N GLU A 56 12.19 -12.00 30.12
CA GLU A 56 11.04 -12.90 30.06
C GLU A 56 10.60 -13.16 28.61
N ALA A 57 10.64 -12.14 27.74
CA ALA A 57 10.38 -12.30 26.33
C ALA A 57 11.40 -13.26 25.66
N LEU A 58 12.67 -13.16 26.04
CA LEU A 58 13.72 -14.03 25.54
C LEU A 58 13.52 -15.50 25.95
N LYS A 59 13.08 -15.77 27.18
CA LYS A 59 12.83 -17.15 27.66
C LYS A 59 11.78 -17.91 26.82
N ALA A 60 10.90 -17.19 26.16
CA ALA A 60 9.88 -17.76 25.29
C ALA A 60 10.36 -18.00 23.85
N CYS A 61 11.62 -17.69 23.53
CA CYS A 61 12.20 -17.79 22.19
C CYS A 61 13.04 -19.04 22.03
N GLN A 62 13.20 -19.51 20.80
CA GLN A 62 13.98 -20.69 20.44
C GLN A 62 15.26 -20.37 19.70
N VAL A 63 15.41 -19.17 19.15
CA VAL A 63 16.62 -18.69 18.48
C VAL A 63 16.94 -17.28 18.97
N TYR A 64 18.22 -17.00 19.14
CA TYR A 64 18.73 -15.69 19.53
C TYR A 64 19.61 -15.10 18.44
N VAL A 65 19.30 -13.88 18.01
CA VAL A 65 20.09 -13.11 17.06
C VAL A 65 20.67 -11.90 17.77
N LEU A 66 22.00 -11.79 17.78
CA LEU A 66 22.75 -10.67 18.36
C LEU A 66 23.38 -9.83 17.25
N MET A 67 23.05 -8.55 17.21
CA MET A 67 23.69 -7.57 16.34
C MET A 67 24.41 -6.54 17.18
N ILE A 68 25.70 -6.35 16.95
CA ILE A 68 26.57 -5.44 17.70
C ILE A 68 27.10 -4.36 16.74
N ALA A 69 27.03 -3.08 17.16
CA ALA A 69 27.64 -1.97 16.45
C ALA A 69 28.66 -1.25 17.35
N ASN A 70 28.59 0.06 17.53
CA ASN A 70 29.62 0.81 18.27
C ASN A 70 29.20 1.12 19.71
N GLU A 71 27.90 1.25 19.98
CA GLU A 71 27.35 1.63 21.28
C GLU A 71 27.11 0.39 22.16
N TYR A 72 27.42 0.49 23.45
CA TYR A 72 27.13 -0.57 24.43
C TYR A 72 25.71 -0.55 24.95
N GLY A 73 25.03 0.60 24.80
CA GLY A 73 23.72 0.83 25.37
C GLY A 73 23.77 1.29 26.84
N GLN A 74 22.60 1.59 27.39
CA GLN A 74 22.51 2.00 28.80
C GLN A 74 22.76 0.80 29.74
N PRO A 75 23.57 0.95 30.78
CA PRO A 75 23.73 -0.09 31.80
C PRO A 75 22.40 -0.37 32.54
N ASP A 76 22.13 -1.66 32.75
CA ASP A 76 21.03 -2.16 33.60
C ASP A 76 21.68 -3.02 34.70
N GLY A 77 22.20 -2.38 35.72
CA GLY A 77 23.06 -2.96 36.72
C GLY A 77 24.54 -2.94 36.28
N GLU A 78 25.22 -4.11 36.31
CA GLU A 78 26.66 -4.22 35.97
C GLU A 78 26.93 -4.19 34.45
N VAL A 79 25.95 -4.59 33.62
CA VAL A 79 26.10 -4.67 32.19
C VAL A 79 24.87 -4.12 31.49
N SER A 80 24.93 -3.92 30.14
CA SER A 80 23.78 -3.42 29.37
C SER A 80 22.70 -4.49 29.20
N ALA A 81 21.48 -4.06 28.85
CA ALA A 81 20.37 -4.96 28.57
C ALA A 81 20.72 -5.99 27.49
N THR A 82 21.35 -5.56 26.39
CA THR A 82 21.82 -6.46 25.31
C THR A 82 22.79 -7.49 25.81
N HIS A 83 23.68 -7.14 26.74
CA HIS A 83 24.65 -8.06 27.32
C HIS A 83 23.96 -9.06 28.29
N HIS A 84 22.97 -8.62 29.06
CA HIS A 84 22.14 -9.52 29.87
C HIS A 84 21.36 -10.52 29.00
N GLU A 85 20.79 -10.07 27.88
CA GLU A 85 20.10 -10.92 26.91
C GLU A 85 21.05 -11.98 26.35
N TYR A 86 22.27 -11.60 25.96
CA TYR A 86 23.27 -12.52 25.48
C TYR A 86 23.61 -13.62 26.54
N ARG A 87 23.95 -13.22 27.77
CA ARG A 87 24.26 -14.16 28.83
C ARG A 87 23.10 -15.10 29.20
N LEU A 88 21.85 -14.59 29.14
CA LEU A 88 20.68 -15.44 29.33
C LEU A 88 20.51 -16.42 28.17
N ALA A 89 20.69 -15.99 26.91
CA ALA A 89 20.66 -16.88 25.76
C ALA A 89 21.63 -18.03 25.86
N GLN A 90 22.87 -17.75 26.33
CA GLN A 90 23.90 -18.77 26.60
C GLN A 90 23.46 -19.72 27.72
N LYS A 91 22.96 -19.21 28.82
CA LYS A 91 22.42 -20.02 29.94
C LYS A 91 21.30 -20.96 29.49
N LEU A 92 20.43 -20.49 28.59
CA LEU A 92 19.34 -21.25 28.01
C LEU A 92 19.79 -22.17 26.85
N LYS A 93 21.06 -22.10 26.45
CA LYS A 93 21.64 -22.84 25.31
C LYS A 93 20.86 -22.61 23.99
N LEU A 94 20.41 -21.39 23.77
CA LEU A 94 19.71 -21.07 22.53
C LEU A 94 20.66 -21.05 21.34
N PRO A 95 20.31 -21.61 20.19
CA PRO A 95 21.03 -21.36 18.94
C PRO A 95 21.20 -19.85 18.74
N THR A 96 22.45 -19.40 18.64
CA THR A 96 22.82 -18.00 18.66
C THR A 96 23.52 -17.60 17.36
N ILE A 97 23.05 -16.52 16.73
CA ILE A 97 23.62 -15.95 15.51
C ILE A 97 24.20 -14.58 15.86
N VAL A 98 25.46 -14.33 15.53
CA VAL A 98 26.15 -13.07 15.87
C VAL A 98 26.55 -12.32 14.60
N PHE A 99 26.16 -11.03 14.53
CA PHE A 99 26.54 -10.10 13.46
C PHE A 99 27.22 -8.85 14.03
N LEU A 100 28.24 -8.37 13.34
CA LEU A 100 28.95 -7.13 13.69
C LEU A 100 28.79 -6.09 12.58
N LYS A 101 28.29 -4.89 12.91
CA LYS A 101 28.24 -3.78 11.97
C LYS A 101 29.58 -3.12 11.79
N GLY A 102 30.00 -2.82 10.56
CA GLY A 102 31.22 -2.12 10.20
C GLY A 102 32.44 -3.04 9.96
N ALA A 103 33.43 -2.50 9.25
CA ALA A 103 34.61 -3.22 8.80
C ALA A 103 35.65 -3.47 9.92
N LYS A 104 35.77 -2.53 10.87
CA LYS A 104 36.81 -2.52 11.93
C LYS A 104 36.17 -2.31 13.30
N ASP A 105 36.95 -2.57 14.34
CA ASP A 105 36.54 -2.48 15.74
C ASP A 105 37.01 -1.18 16.43
N ASP A 106 37.69 -0.30 15.70
CA ASP A 106 38.34 0.90 16.26
C ASP A 106 37.37 1.88 16.90
N ALA A 107 36.16 2.01 16.34
CA ALA A 107 35.11 2.90 16.82
C ALA A 107 34.29 2.35 18.01
N ARG A 108 34.54 1.08 18.42
CA ARG A 108 33.76 0.45 19.49
C ARG A 108 34.28 0.84 20.88
N SER A 109 33.34 1.03 21.81
CA SER A 109 33.69 1.25 23.20
C SER A 109 34.44 0.03 23.82
N PRO A 110 35.20 0.19 24.90
CA PRO A 110 35.85 -0.94 25.58
C PRO A 110 34.86 -2.03 25.99
N GLU A 111 33.65 -1.66 26.44
CA GLU A 111 32.60 -2.58 26.89
C GLU A 111 32.05 -3.39 25.71
N VAL A 112 31.86 -2.77 24.53
CA VAL A 112 31.46 -3.47 23.31
C VAL A 112 32.53 -4.47 22.88
N ARG A 113 33.81 -4.06 22.93
CA ARG A 113 34.91 -4.99 22.62
C ARG A 113 34.95 -6.17 23.57
N ALA A 114 34.67 -5.94 24.87
CA ALA A 114 34.58 -7.01 25.87
C ALA A 114 33.46 -7.99 25.54
N LEU A 115 32.26 -7.50 25.14
CA LEU A 115 31.14 -8.33 24.68
C LEU A 115 31.52 -9.16 23.44
N VAL A 116 32.18 -8.55 22.44
CA VAL A 116 32.65 -9.26 21.24
C VAL A 116 33.65 -10.35 21.61
N GLU A 117 34.58 -10.07 22.52
CA GLU A 117 35.54 -11.08 22.98
C GLU A 117 34.87 -12.19 23.82
N GLU A 118 33.83 -11.88 24.60
CA GLU A 118 33.00 -12.89 25.29
C GLU A 118 32.33 -13.83 24.28
N THR A 119 31.74 -13.30 23.19
CA THR A 119 31.15 -14.14 22.14
C THR A 119 32.16 -15.06 21.46
N LYS A 120 33.40 -14.59 21.24
CA LYS A 120 34.47 -15.41 20.66
C LYS A 120 34.91 -16.52 21.62
N LYS A 121 35.08 -16.22 22.91
CA LYS A 121 35.43 -17.20 23.94
C LYS A 121 34.40 -18.30 24.08
N ASP A 122 33.11 -17.96 23.88
CA ASP A 122 32.02 -18.93 23.87
C ASP A 122 31.94 -19.74 22.56
N GLY A 123 32.86 -19.53 21.62
CA GLY A 123 33.00 -20.30 20.39
C GLY A 123 32.19 -19.80 19.21
N TYR A 124 31.56 -18.63 19.33
CA TYR A 124 30.76 -18.10 18.22
C TYR A 124 31.62 -17.42 17.16
N THR A 125 31.33 -17.74 15.90
CA THR A 125 31.82 -16.98 14.75
C THR A 125 30.80 -15.93 14.35
N TYR A 126 31.27 -14.79 13.92
CA TYR A 126 30.38 -13.71 13.46
C TYR A 126 30.61 -13.38 11.99
N LYS A 127 29.58 -12.78 11.35
CA LYS A 127 29.71 -12.14 10.05
C LYS A 127 29.63 -10.62 10.22
N ARG A 128 30.36 -9.89 9.38
CA ARG A 128 30.27 -8.42 9.34
C ARG A 128 29.30 -7.97 8.25
N PHE A 129 28.68 -6.84 8.49
CA PHE A 129 27.81 -6.17 7.55
C PHE A 129 28.01 -4.65 7.63
N HIS A 130 27.69 -3.93 6.58
CA HIS A 130 27.82 -2.47 6.52
C HIS A 130 26.50 -1.76 6.71
N ASP A 131 25.45 -2.25 6.03
CA ASP A 131 24.11 -1.70 6.07
C ASP A 131 23.04 -2.81 6.11
N ARG A 132 21.78 -2.41 6.10
CA ARG A 132 20.64 -3.33 6.19
C ARG A 132 20.48 -4.22 4.95
N GLU A 133 20.91 -3.73 3.77
CA GLU A 133 20.79 -4.49 2.51
C GLU A 133 21.85 -5.61 2.44
N ASP A 134 23.04 -5.32 2.93
CA ASP A 134 24.10 -6.32 3.11
C ASP A 134 23.73 -7.35 4.20
N LEU A 135 23.05 -6.90 5.27
CA LEU A 135 22.61 -7.75 6.38
C LEU A 135 21.55 -8.79 5.96
N LYS A 136 20.57 -8.43 5.14
CA LYS A 136 19.42 -9.30 4.79
C LYS A 136 19.83 -10.66 4.22
N PRO A 137 20.65 -10.76 3.15
CA PRO A 137 21.06 -12.05 2.58
C PRO A 137 21.92 -12.86 3.54
N LEU A 138 22.77 -12.21 4.33
CA LEU A 138 23.60 -12.85 5.35
C LEU A 138 22.73 -13.43 6.47
N MET A 139 21.73 -12.69 6.92
CA MET A 139 20.77 -13.10 7.95
C MET A 139 19.89 -14.26 7.46
N LEU A 140 19.38 -14.18 6.23
CA LEU A 140 18.57 -15.25 5.62
C LEU A 140 19.35 -16.56 5.60
N SER A 141 20.59 -16.53 5.09
CA SER A 141 21.46 -17.71 5.03
C SER A 141 21.79 -18.27 6.43
N ALA A 142 22.04 -17.41 7.41
CA ALA A 142 22.31 -17.82 8.78
C ALA A 142 21.09 -18.44 9.46
N LEU A 143 19.91 -17.87 9.29
CA LEU A 143 18.65 -18.40 9.82
C LEU A 143 18.31 -19.74 9.17
N GLN A 144 18.37 -19.87 7.85
CA GLN A 144 18.13 -21.12 7.14
C GLN A 144 19.05 -22.24 7.64
N ARG A 145 20.35 -21.93 7.81
CA ARG A 145 21.31 -22.89 8.36
C ARG A 145 20.97 -23.27 9.79
N THR A 146 20.65 -22.31 10.64
CA THR A 146 20.29 -22.56 12.04
C THR A 146 19.03 -23.41 12.16
N LEU A 147 18.02 -23.17 11.32
CA LEU A 147 16.79 -23.97 11.29
C LEU A 147 17.07 -25.42 10.83
N ALA A 148 17.93 -25.59 9.85
CA ALA A 148 18.33 -26.94 9.38
C ALA A 148 19.13 -27.73 10.43
N GLU A 149 20.12 -27.10 11.07
CA GLU A 149 21.04 -27.75 12.01
C GLU A 149 20.39 -28.00 13.38
N ALA A 150 19.70 -27.00 13.95
CA ALA A 150 19.15 -27.09 15.30
C ALA A 150 17.73 -27.68 15.37
N PHE A 151 16.92 -27.48 14.32
CA PHE A 151 15.50 -27.87 14.34
C PHE A 151 15.13 -28.88 13.25
N ARG A 152 16.06 -29.26 12.39
CA ARG A 152 15.87 -30.18 11.24
C ARG A 152 14.81 -29.70 10.24
N ILE A 153 14.61 -28.38 10.17
CA ILE A 153 13.73 -27.73 9.20
C ILE A 153 14.58 -27.32 8.01
N GLN A 154 14.43 -28.03 6.89
CA GLN A 154 15.23 -27.77 5.68
C GLN A 154 14.40 -26.99 4.66
N VAL A 155 15.08 -26.06 3.98
CA VAL A 155 14.52 -25.33 2.84
C VAL A 155 14.36 -26.30 1.68
N THR A 156 13.15 -26.40 1.14
CA THR A 156 12.93 -27.16 -0.09
C THR A 156 13.53 -26.41 -1.29
N ALA A 157 13.87 -27.15 -2.36
CA ALA A 157 14.38 -26.54 -3.60
C ALA A 157 13.45 -25.46 -4.17
N ALA A 158 12.13 -25.63 -4.02
CA ALA A 158 11.14 -24.66 -4.43
C ALA A 158 11.17 -23.38 -3.57
N GLU A 159 11.25 -23.49 -2.25
CA GLU A 159 11.31 -22.37 -1.31
C GLU A 159 12.63 -21.59 -1.44
N LYS A 160 13.74 -22.28 -1.66
CA LYS A 160 15.03 -21.65 -1.94
C LYS A 160 15.00 -20.83 -3.22
N SER A 161 14.45 -21.40 -4.29
CA SER A 161 14.26 -20.71 -5.58
C SER A 161 13.34 -19.49 -5.45
N GLU A 162 12.24 -19.57 -4.68
CA GLU A 162 11.36 -18.43 -4.40
C GLU A 162 12.05 -17.33 -3.59
N GLY A 163 12.81 -17.69 -2.56
CA GLY A 163 13.55 -16.74 -1.71
C GLY A 163 14.66 -16.01 -2.47
N GLU A 164 15.47 -16.73 -3.25
CA GLU A 164 16.50 -16.13 -4.10
C GLU A 164 15.89 -15.21 -5.17
N GLN A 165 14.74 -15.58 -5.77
CA GLN A 165 14.03 -14.76 -6.75
C GLN A 165 13.42 -13.49 -6.15
N LEU A 166 12.98 -13.52 -4.89
CA LEU A 166 12.47 -12.33 -4.20
C LEU A 166 13.61 -11.33 -3.87
N ILE A 167 14.80 -11.82 -3.55
CA ILE A 167 15.98 -10.99 -3.33
C ILE A 167 16.44 -10.33 -4.63
N GLU A 168 16.46 -11.07 -5.75
CA GLU A 168 16.76 -10.53 -7.07
C GLU A 168 15.71 -9.56 -7.62
N ALA A 169 14.47 -9.64 -7.12
CA ALA A 169 13.36 -8.82 -7.60
C ALA A 169 13.32 -7.41 -7.01
N ALA A 170 14.00 -7.15 -5.89
CA ALA A 170 14.01 -5.82 -5.28
C ALA A 170 14.85 -4.84 -6.11
N SER A 171 14.26 -3.69 -6.45
CA SER A 171 14.98 -2.61 -7.13
C SER A 171 15.95 -1.91 -6.18
N THR A 172 17.18 -1.70 -6.63
CA THR A 172 18.16 -0.89 -5.89
C THR A 172 17.85 0.60 -6.02
N PHE A 173 17.11 1.01 -7.05
CA PHE A 173 16.76 2.39 -7.31
C PHE A 173 15.98 3.03 -6.17
N GLU A 174 14.93 2.36 -5.65
CA GLU A 174 14.05 2.98 -4.64
C GLU A 174 14.77 3.31 -3.32
N SER A 175 15.84 2.58 -2.99
CA SER A 175 16.66 2.78 -1.77
C SER A 175 17.86 3.70 -1.99
N ALA A 176 18.14 4.13 -3.22
CA ALA A 176 19.25 5.03 -3.52
C ALA A 176 19.09 6.36 -2.77
N VAL A 177 20.14 6.76 -2.03
CA VAL A 177 20.13 7.97 -1.21
C VAL A 177 20.47 9.18 -2.06
N LEU A 178 19.69 10.26 -1.94
CA LEU A 178 19.93 11.53 -2.61
C LEU A 178 20.69 12.44 -1.65
N ALA A 179 22.00 12.24 -1.58
CA ALA A 179 22.88 12.94 -0.62
C ALA A 179 23.00 14.46 -0.84
N ASP A 180 22.63 14.95 -2.01
CA ASP A 180 22.59 16.37 -2.37
C ASP A 180 21.26 17.05 -1.97
N LEU A 181 20.31 16.30 -1.42
CA LEU A 181 19.02 16.81 -0.97
C LEU A 181 18.79 16.48 0.51
N THR A 182 18.00 17.31 1.17
CA THR A 182 17.45 17.03 2.49
C THR A 182 15.94 16.77 2.39
N VAL A 183 15.35 16.20 3.42
CA VAL A 183 13.88 15.97 3.49
C VAL A 183 13.06 17.27 3.41
N ALA A 184 13.67 18.42 3.59
CA ALA A 184 13.05 19.73 3.40
C ALA A 184 12.69 20.04 1.92
N ALA A 185 13.30 19.32 0.97
CA ALA A 185 12.98 19.41 -0.46
C ALA A 185 11.70 18.67 -0.86
N LEU A 186 11.10 17.93 0.07
CA LEU A 186 9.89 17.14 -0.14
C LEU A 186 8.64 17.96 0.24
N ASP A 187 7.49 17.60 -0.34
CA ASP A 187 6.19 18.24 -0.08
C ASP A 187 5.72 17.96 1.35
N PRO A 188 5.65 18.97 2.24
CA PRO A 188 5.32 18.78 3.64
C PRO A 188 3.85 18.36 3.86
N GLU A 189 2.94 18.74 2.94
CA GLU A 189 1.53 18.39 3.01
C GLU A 189 1.32 16.89 2.78
N LEU A 190 1.93 16.35 1.73
CA LEU A 190 1.89 14.91 1.41
C LEU A 190 2.55 14.07 2.52
N ILE A 191 3.66 14.53 3.07
CA ILE A 191 4.30 13.84 4.21
C ILE A 191 3.40 13.90 5.45
N GLY A 192 2.77 15.06 5.70
CA GLY A 192 1.82 15.23 6.79
C GLY A 192 0.63 14.26 6.67
N GLU A 193 0.08 14.08 5.47
CA GLU A 193 -0.98 13.11 5.19
C GLU A 193 -0.50 11.66 5.41
N PHE A 194 0.66 11.32 4.87
CA PHE A 194 1.27 10.01 5.07
C PHE A 194 1.49 9.69 6.55
N ASN A 195 2.02 10.64 7.32
CA ASN A 195 2.26 10.47 8.75
C ASN A 195 0.93 10.31 9.53
N ARG A 196 -0.12 11.07 9.20
CA ARG A 196 -1.44 10.92 9.83
C ARG A 196 -2.03 9.53 9.59
N ARG A 197 -1.94 9.02 8.36
CA ARG A 197 -2.49 7.69 7.99
C ARG A 197 -1.67 6.53 8.54
N SER A 198 -0.35 6.71 8.67
CA SER A 198 0.55 5.67 9.17
C SER A 198 0.61 5.56 10.70
N SER A 199 0.22 6.62 11.41
CA SER A 199 0.23 6.66 12.87
C SER A 199 -1.11 6.23 13.44
N GLY A 200 -1.68 5.11 13.21
CA GLY A 200 -2.98 4.71 13.76
C GLY A 200 -3.42 5.49 15.03
N ASN A 201 -4.62 5.35 15.51
CA ASN A 201 -5.26 6.13 16.59
C ASN A 201 -4.58 6.02 17.98
N THR A 202 -3.29 5.71 18.06
CA THR A 202 -2.52 5.64 19.30
C THR A 202 -2.03 7.03 19.69
N ALA A 203 -2.33 7.40 20.93
CA ALA A 203 -1.96 8.65 21.62
C ALA A 203 -0.43 8.87 21.78
N GLU A 204 0.41 8.04 21.24
CA GLU A 204 1.86 8.22 21.10
C GLU A 204 2.23 9.08 19.89
N ARG A 205 1.71 10.30 19.85
CA ARG A 205 2.37 11.39 19.12
C ARG A 205 3.66 11.78 19.88
N VAL A 206 4.62 10.90 19.89
CA VAL A 206 5.99 11.31 20.13
C VAL A 206 6.32 12.30 19.01
N SER A 207 6.74 13.50 19.38
CA SER A 207 7.16 14.59 18.50
C SER A 207 8.42 14.16 17.70
N ARG A 208 8.25 13.20 16.77
CA ARG A 208 9.33 12.83 15.84
C ARG A 208 9.39 13.89 14.76
N SER A 209 10.61 14.34 14.45
CA SER A 209 10.80 15.18 13.28
C SER A 209 10.37 14.43 12.00
N VAL A 210 10.03 15.18 10.95
CA VAL A 210 9.68 14.61 9.62
C VAL A 210 10.76 13.65 9.15
N GLY A 211 12.04 14.04 9.31
CA GLY A 211 13.18 13.20 8.94
C GLY A 211 13.22 11.88 9.69
N GLN A 212 13.01 11.89 11.01
CA GLN A 212 12.94 10.68 11.83
C GLN A 212 11.79 9.77 11.42
N ALA A 213 10.62 10.34 11.09
CA ALA A 213 9.47 9.56 10.66
C ALA A 213 9.69 8.87 9.30
N LEU A 214 10.30 9.54 8.34
CA LEU A 214 10.67 8.97 7.04
C LEU A 214 11.81 7.96 7.18
N HIS A 215 12.80 8.26 8.02
CA HIS A 215 13.93 7.37 8.30
C HIS A 215 13.47 6.02 8.88
N ALA A 216 12.58 6.04 9.86
CA ALA A 216 12.01 4.82 10.45
C ALA A 216 11.28 3.92 9.44
N ARG A 217 10.92 4.44 8.27
CA ARG A 217 10.24 3.71 7.18
C ARG A 217 11.14 3.42 5.97
N GLY A 218 12.45 3.74 6.08
CA GLY A 218 13.41 3.54 5.00
C GLY A 218 13.28 4.53 3.85
N LEU A 219 12.54 5.61 4.03
CA LEU A 219 12.34 6.68 3.04
C LEU A 219 13.37 7.81 3.17
N ALA A 220 14.17 7.81 4.23
CA ALA A 220 15.29 8.73 4.41
C ALA A 220 16.44 8.05 5.14
N VAL A 221 17.65 8.58 4.98
CA VAL A 221 18.87 8.14 5.68
C VAL A 221 19.44 9.34 6.44
N ARG A 222 20.07 9.13 7.58
CA ARG A 222 20.75 10.20 8.33
C ARG A 222 21.88 10.78 7.49
N GLY A 223 21.91 12.09 7.40
CA GLY A 223 22.98 12.85 6.77
C GLY A 223 24.20 12.96 7.65
N THR A 224 25.11 13.84 7.25
CA THR A 224 26.39 14.09 7.95
C THR A 224 26.26 15.05 9.13
N GLN A 225 25.25 15.92 9.11
CA GLN A 225 24.98 16.88 10.17
C GLN A 225 24.00 16.31 11.22
N PRO A 226 24.05 16.76 12.48
CA PRO A 226 23.04 16.41 13.47
C PRO A 226 21.63 16.78 12.97
N ASP A 227 20.67 15.86 13.09
CA ASP A 227 19.28 16.01 12.65
C ASP A 227 19.07 16.20 11.15
N GLU A 228 20.09 16.02 10.32
CA GLU A 228 19.99 16.01 8.87
C GLU A 228 19.52 14.65 8.39
N PHE A 229 18.59 14.65 7.42
CA PHE A 229 18.10 13.44 6.76
C PHE A 229 18.05 13.66 5.25
N ASN A 230 18.68 12.74 4.52
CA ASN A 230 18.69 12.73 3.06
C ASN A 230 17.59 11.77 2.57
N PRO A 231 16.72 12.21 1.65
CA PRO A 231 15.65 11.34 1.13
C PRO A 231 16.21 10.23 0.25
N THR A 232 15.50 9.11 0.19
CA THR A 232 15.75 8.08 -0.83
C THR A 232 15.05 8.45 -2.14
N ALA A 233 15.41 7.79 -3.26
CA ALA A 233 14.73 7.98 -4.53
C ALA A 233 13.23 7.66 -4.42
N ALA A 234 12.83 6.62 -3.65
CA ALA A 234 11.43 6.36 -3.34
C ALA A 234 10.74 7.55 -2.69
N ALA A 235 11.36 8.16 -1.66
CA ALA A 235 10.80 9.33 -0.99
C ALA A 235 10.63 10.50 -1.96
N TYR A 236 11.60 10.71 -2.86
CA TYR A 236 11.52 11.79 -3.84
C TYR A 236 10.45 11.54 -4.90
N LEU A 237 10.25 10.29 -5.34
CA LEU A 237 9.13 9.94 -6.23
C LEU A 237 7.77 10.13 -5.56
N LEU A 238 7.66 9.82 -4.28
CA LEU A 238 6.40 9.86 -3.52
C LEU A 238 6.03 11.26 -3.04
N PHE A 239 7.03 12.10 -2.72
CA PHE A 239 6.83 13.38 -2.03
C PHE A 239 7.58 14.55 -2.67
N GLY A 240 8.47 14.32 -3.63
CA GLY A 240 9.16 15.40 -4.35
C GLY A 240 8.20 16.16 -5.28
N PRO A 241 8.30 17.50 -5.41
CA PRO A 241 7.31 18.29 -6.14
C PRO A 241 7.27 17.98 -7.64
N GLN A 242 8.41 17.70 -8.25
CA GLN A 242 8.56 17.41 -9.68
C GLN A 242 9.61 16.31 -9.90
N PRO A 243 9.29 15.04 -9.60
CA PRO A 243 10.26 13.95 -9.61
C PRO A 243 10.95 13.73 -10.97
N ALA A 244 10.26 13.98 -12.09
CA ALA A 244 10.81 13.79 -13.42
C ALA A 244 11.91 14.82 -13.79
N ASN A 245 12.03 15.94 -13.07
CA ASN A 245 13.15 16.85 -13.27
C ASN A 245 14.48 16.19 -12.89
N ARG A 246 14.46 15.30 -11.91
CA ARG A 246 15.62 14.51 -11.49
C ARG A 246 15.70 13.16 -12.16
N PHE A 247 14.56 12.52 -12.34
CA PHE A 247 14.41 11.20 -12.94
C PHE A 247 13.49 11.29 -14.16
N PRO A 248 13.97 11.77 -15.34
CA PRO A 248 13.13 12.03 -16.51
C PRO A 248 12.31 10.85 -16.99
N HIS A 249 12.78 9.64 -16.73
CA HIS A 249 12.11 8.40 -17.05
C HIS A 249 10.91 8.08 -16.14
N CYS A 250 10.74 8.83 -15.04
CA CYS A 250 9.60 8.64 -14.12
C CYS A 250 8.38 9.48 -14.48
N GLU A 251 8.47 10.33 -15.51
CA GLU A 251 7.32 11.02 -16.10
C GLU A 251 6.32 10.00 -16.69
N ILE A 252 5.03 10.24 -16.51
CA ILE A 252 3.98 9.48 -17.18
C ILE A 252 3.55 10.24 -18.44
N LEU A 253 3.63 9.59 -19.59
CA LEU A 253 3.16 10.15 -20.86
C LEU A 253 1.74 9.69 -21.13
N ALA A 254 0.82 10.64 -21.23
CA ALA A 254 -0.58 10.38 -21.50
C ALA A 254 -0.96 10.95 -22.88
N ASP A 255 -1.43 10.09 -23.78
CA ASP A 255 -1.82 10.43 -25.14
C ASP A 255 -3.25 9.97 -25.42
N ALA A 256 -4.03 10.77 -26.14
CA ALA A 256 -5.38 10.41 -26.58
C ALA A 256 -5.48 10.47 -28.12
N TYR A 257 -6.08 9.46 -28.74
CA TYR A 257 -6.21 9.29 -30.17
C TYR A 257 -7.68 9.12 -30.57
N ASP A 258 -8.10 9.70 -31.71
CA ASP A 258 -9.44 9.51 -32.28
C ASP A 258 -9.58 8.20 -33.09
N ASP A 259 -8.47 7.47 -33.30
CA ASP A 259 -8.41 6.23 -34.05
C ASP A 259 -8.16 5.03 -33.11
N VAL A 260 -8.33 3.83 -33.65
CA VAL A 260 -7.96 2.55 -33.01
C VAL A 260 -6.48 2.20 -33.23
N ARG A 261 -5.78 2.94 -34.09
CA ARG A 261 -4.37 2.76 -34.42
C ARG A 261 -3.50 3.89 -33.87
N LEU A 262 -2.27 3.56 -33.55
CA LEU A 262 -1.24 4.54 -33.18
C LEU A 262 -0.74 5.27 -34.44
N THR A 263 -1.62 5.97 -35.14
CA THR A 263 -1.32 6.68 -36.38
C THR A 263 -1.69 8.15 -36.26
N GLY A 264 -0.77 9.01 -36.60
CA GLY A 264 -1.02 10.45 -36.60
C GLY A 264 -0.72 11.16 -35.29
N ARG A 265 -1.14 12.43 -35.22
CA ARG A 265 -1.00 13.27 -34.04
C ARG A 265 -2.07 12.92 -33.00
N PRO A 266 -1.72 12.73 -31.72
CA PRO A 266 -2.74 12.59 -30.70
C PRO A 266 -3.57 13.87 -30.59
N LYS A 267 -4.87 13.72 -30.30
CA LYS A 267 -5.80 14.84 -30.04
C LYS A 267 -5.55 15.53 -28.70
N GLY A 268 -4.95 14.79 -27.76
CA GLY A 268 -4.55 15.26 -26.43
C GLY A 268 -3.25 14.62 -26.00
N GLN A 269 -2.38 15.42 -25.39
CA GLN A 269 -1.10 14.95 -24.84
C GLN A 269 -0.85 15.61 -23.49
N SER A 270 -0.27 14.86 -22.56
CA SER A 270 0.17 15.36 -21.26
C SER A 270 1.41 14.61 -20.79
N GLY A 271 2.44 15.37 -20.39
CA GLY A 271 3.55 14.84 -19.60
C GLY A 271 3.27 15.10 -18.12
N ILE A 272 3.05 14.05 -17.35
CA ILE A 272 2.68 14.14 -15.94
C ILE A 272 3.94 14.01 -15.10
N ASN A 273 4.34 15.13 -14.47
CA ASN A 273 5.49 15.25 -13.59
C ASN A 273 5.02 15.73 -12.20
N ALA A 274 4.60 14.81 -11.38
CA ALA A 274 4.09 15.07 -10.03
C ALA A 274 4.46 13.91 -9.09
N PRO A 275 4.40 14.10 -7.76
CA PRO A 275 4.48 13.01 -6.79
C PRO A 275 3.52 11.87 -7.15
N LEU A 276 3.93 10.60 -6.97
CA LEU A 276 3.22 9.45 -7.52
C LEU A 276 1.71 9.43 -7.24
N ALA A 277 1.28 9.78 -6.02
CA ALA A 277 -0.15 9.81 -5.69
C ALA A 277 -0.90 10.87 -6.53
N ARG A 278 -0.34 12.07 -6.67
CA ARG A 278 -0.92 13.13 -7.50
C ARG A 278 -0.81 12.82 -8.99
N ALA A 279 0.27 12.15 -9.42
CA ALA A 279 0.43 11.71 -10.81
C ALA A 279 -0.67 10.72 -11.23
N LEU A 280 -1.05 9.81 -10.32
CA LEU A 280 -2.17 8.89 -10.54
C LEU A 280 -3.51 9.63 -10.70
N GLU A 281 -3.76 10.65 -9.88
CA GLU A 281 -4.98 11.49 -9.98
C GLU A 281 -5.01 12.27 -11.31
N GLN A 282 -3.87 12.84 -11.71
CA GLN A 282 -3.76 13.55 -12.99
C GLN A 282 -3.94 12.61 -14.19
N ALA A 283 -3.39 11.38 -14.13
CA ALA A 283 -3.59 10.39 -15.17
C ALA A 283 -5.05 9.92 -15.28
N LEU A 284 -5.72 9.70 -14.14
CA LEU A 284 -7.15 9.39 -14.10
C LEU A 284 -7.98 10.53 -14.69
N LYS A 285 -7.67 11.77 -14.31
CA LYS A 285 -8.35 12.94 -14.85
C LYS A 285 -8.13 13.07 -16.37
N PHE A 286 -6.90 12.85 -16.85
CA PHE A 286 -6.62 12.86 -18.29
C PHE A 286 -7.48 11.84 -19.04
N VAL A 287 -7.61 10.63 -18.51
CA VAL A 287 -8.48 9.60 -19.10
C VAL A 287 -9.94 10.01 -19.07
N ASP A 288 -10.45 10.56 -17.95
CA ASP A 288 -11.82 11.05 -17.83
C ASP A 288 -12.13 12.16 -18.85
N ASP A 289 -11.21 13.11 -19.01
CA ASP A 289 -11.34 14.23 -19.95
C ASP A 289 -11.33 13.79 -21.43
N HIS A 290 -10.82 12.58 -21.75
CA HIS A 290 -10.67 12.07 -23.12
C HIS A 290 -11.52 10.84 -23.44
N THR A 291 -12.37 10.40 -22.51
CA THR A 291 -13.33 9.31 -22.71
C THR A 291 -14.75 9.88 -22.82
N PHE A 292 -15.68 9.07 -23.33
CA PHE A 292 -17.06 9.48 -23.50
C PHE A 292 -17.88 9.18 -22.24
N HIS A 293 -18.85 10.05 -21.92
CA HIS A 293 -19.73 9.89 -20.77
C HIS A 293 -21.20 9.82 -21.24
N PRO A 294 -21.66 8.63 -21.66
CA PRO A 294 -23.03 8.48 -22.08
C PRO A 294 -23.99 8.78 -20.94
N ARG A 295 -25.12 9.38 -21.27
CA ARG A 295 -26.19 9.61 -20.30
C ARG A 295 -27.30 8.60 -20.52
N ARG A 296 -27.74 7.97 -19.43
CA ARG A 296 -28.85 7.03 -19.45
C ARG A 296 -29.95 7.52 -18.52
N VAL A 297 -31.16 7.60 -19.05
CA VAL A 297 -32.35 7.93 -18.26
C VAL A 297 -32.81 6.66 -17.54
N VAL A 298 -32.82 6.68 -16.23
CA VAL A 298 -33.33 5.60 -15.38
C VAL A 298 -34.40 6.20 -14.48
N GLY A 299 -35.63 5.93 -14.81
CA GLY A 299 -36.75 6.58 -14.15
C GLY A 299 -36.70 8.10 -14.32
N LEU A 300 -36.66 8.83 -13.21
CA LEU A 300 -36.60 10.30 -13.20
C LEU A 300 -35.15 10.84 -13.25
N ASN A 301 -34.16 9.98 -13.22
CA ASN A 301 -32.76 10.36 -13.13
C ASN A 301 -32.07 10.24 -14.48
N ASN A 302 -31.32 11.28 -14.83
CA ASN A 302 -30.41 11.27 -15.96
C ASN A 302 -29.00 10.96 -15.43
N LEU A 303 -28.60 9.69 -15.48
CA LEU A 303 -27.31 9.22 -14.94
C LEU A 303 -26.22 9.40 -16.00
N ARG A 304 -25.13 10.03 -15.59
CA ARG A 304 -23.86 10.00 -16.33
C ARG A 304 -23.21 8.64 -16.05
N LEU A 305 -22.87 7.92 -17.09
CA LEU A 305 -22.09 6.70 -17.01
C LEU A 305 -20.66 7.01 -17.47
N ASP A 306 -19.70 6.41 -16.83
CA ASP A 306 -18.33 6.45 -17.32
C ASP A 306 -18.15 5.40 -18.41
N GLU A 307 -17.37 5.69 -19.43
CA GLU A 307 -17.06 4.73 -20.51
C GLU A 307 -16.30 3.52 -19.97
N TYR A 308 -15.42 3.74 -18.99
CA TYR A 308 -14.65 2.72 -18.28
C TYR A 308 -14.86 2.81 -16.77
N PRO A 309 -14.89 1.68 -16.05
CA PRO A 309 -15.03 1.72 -14.60
C PRO A 309 -13.76 2.33 -13.96
N THR A 310 -13.92 3.40 -13.20
CA THR A 310 -12.82 4.11 -12.52
C THR A 310 -11.97 3.18 -11.65
N ALA A 311 -12.59 2.15 -11.04
CA ALA A 311 -11.87 1.17 -10.23
C ALA A 311 -10.85 0.36 -11.05
N ALA A 312 -11.19 -0.04 -12.28
CA ALA A 312 -10.27 -0.77 -13.16
C ALA A 312 -9.12 0.13 -13.67
N LEU A 313 -9.43 1.37 -14.05
CA LEU A 313 -8.43 2.35 -14.45
C LEU A 313 -7.44 2.66 -13.33
N ARG A 314 -7.97 2.93 -12.12
CA ARG A 314 -7.13 3.18 -10.93
C ARG A 314 -6.20 2.01 -10.66
N GLU A 315 -6.70 0.79 -10.67
CA GLU A 315 -5.90 -0.41 -10.43
C GLU A 315 -4.80 -0.59 -11.49
N ALA A 316 -5.11 -0.37 -12.79
CA ALA A 316 -4.13 -0.46 -13.87
C ALA A 316 -3.00 0.58 -13.69
N LEU A 317 -3.34 1.83 -13.36
CA LEU A 317 -2.39 2.93 -13.16
C LEU A 317 -1.55 2.72 -11.89
N VAL A 318 -2.16 2.31 -10.79
CA VAL A 318 -1.47 2.03 -9.52
C VAL A 318 -0.46 0.90 -9.72
N ASN A 319 -0.86 -0.19 -10.40
CA ASN A 319 0.04 -1.29 -10.71
C ASN A 319 1.19 -0.84 -11.63
N ALA A 320 0.93 0.05 -12.59
CA ALA A 320 1.94 0.57 -13.49
C ALA A 320 3.04 1.33 -12.74
N VAL A 321 2.70 2.16 -11.74
CA VAL A 321 3.71 2.89 -10.95
C VAL A 321 4.33 2.05 -9.86
N ALA A 322 3.56 1.19 -9.17
CA ALA A 322 4.07 0.39 -8.06
C ALA A 322 5.04 -0.72 -8.51
N HIS A 323 4.86 -1.25 -9.72
CA HIS A 323 5.63 -2.38 -10.25
C HIS A 323 6.55 -2.03 -11.43
N ARG A 324 6.67 -0.73 -11.77
CA ARG A 324 7.60 -0.25 -12.79
C ARG A 324 9.03 -0.68 -12.48
N SER A 325 9.81 -1.03 -13.52
CA SER A 325 11.26 -1.13 -13.40
C SER A 325 11.89 0.26 -13.37
N TYR A 326 12.13 0.80 -12.17
CA TYR A 326 12.73 2.13 -12.01
C TYR A 326 14.22 2.17 -12.37
N ASP A 327 14.89 1.01 -12.40
CA ASP A 327 16.27 0.88 -12.89
C ASP A 327 16.36 1.08 -14.41
N ASP A 328 15.24 0.95 -15.14
CA ASP A 328 15.16 1.27 -16.56
C ASP A 328 14.97 2.77 -16.78
N SER A 329 16.08 3.45 -17.03
CA SER A 329 16.10 4.91 -17.31
C SER A 329 15.75 5.26 -18.78
N SER A 330 15.58 4.29 -19.66
CA SER A 330 15.35 4.52 -21.10
C SER A 330 13.88 4.63 -21.47
N ARG A 331 12.96 4.12 -20.65
CA ARG A 331 11.53 4.00 -20.93
C ARG A 331 10.68 4.75 -19.92
N LYS A 332 9.52 5.23 -20.35
CA LYS A 332 8.52 5.91 -19.53
C LYS A 332 7.25 5.05 -19.41
N ILE A 333 6.38 5.36 -18.45
CA ILE A 333 5.03 4.82 -18.43
C ILE A 333 4.20 5.54 -19.49
N PHE A 334 3.41 4.78 -20.27
CA PHE A 334 2.46 5.32 -21.24
C PHE A 334 1.03 5.01 -20.81
N VAL A 335 0.17 6.03 -20.91
CA VAL A 335 -1.28 5.92 -20.78
C VAL A 335 -1.87 6.37 -22.12
N ARG A 336 -2.43 5.45 -22.91
CA ARG A 336 -2.96 5.73 -24.24
C ARG A 336 -4.45 5.48 -24.29
N VAL A 337 -5.21 6.51 -24.61
CA VAL A 337 -6.65 6.46 -24.80
C VAL A 337 -6.92 6.38 -26.31
N PHE A 338 -7.43 5.24 -26.77
CA PHE A 338 -7.90 5.03 -28.13
C PHE A 338 -9.43 5.07 -28.19
N ARG A 339 -9.98 5.10 -29.37
CA ARG A 339 -11.43 5.10 -29.58
C ARG A 339 -12.13 3.83 -29.02
N ASP A 340 -11.43 2.70 -28.96
CA ASP A 340 -11.99 1.40 -28.59
C ASP A 340 -11.38 0.80 -27.33
N ARG A 341 -10.33 1.39 -26.78
CA ARG A 341 -9.61 0.85 -25.62
C ARG A 341 -8.73 1.88 -24.94
N ILE A 342 -8.30 1.54 -23.75
CA ILE A 342 -7.23 2.23 -23.02
C ILE A 342 -6.07 1.25 -22.82
N GLU A 343 -4.85 1.70 -23.08
CA GLU A 343 -3.62 0.96 -22.82
C GLU A 343 -2.79 1.64 -21.75
N VAL A 344 -2.39 0.91 -20.73
CA VAL A 344 -1.42 1.34 -19.72
C VAL A 344 -0.18 0.45 -19.85
N ALA A 345 0.92 1.01 -20.31
CA ALA A 345 2.18 0.31 -20.54
C ALA A 345 3.24 0.77 -19.53
N SER A 346 3.75 -0.15 -18.72
CA SER A 346 4.76 0.11 -17.69
C SER A 346 6.06 -0.64 -18.03
N PRO A 347 7.24 0.01 -17.93
CA PRO A 347 8.53 -0.66 -18.14
C PRO A 347 8.78 -1.80 -17.16
N GLY A 348 9.23 -2.92 -17.67
CA GLY A 348 9.57 -4.13 -16.91
C GLY A 348 8.49 -5.20 -16.97
N TYR A 349 8.91 -6.44 -16.74
CA TYR A 349 8.01 -7.59 -16.69
C TYR A 349 7.67 -7.91 -15.24
N PRO A 350 6.61 -8.67 -14.93
CA PRO A 350 6.33 -9.11 -13.56
C PRO A 350 7.56 -9.75 -12.94
N PRO A 351 7.89 -9.46 -11.68
CA PRO A 351 9.01 -10.10 -11.01
C PRO A 351 8.78 -11.61 -10.91
N LYS A 352 9.80 -12.41 -11.14
CA LYS A 352 9.71 -13.86 -10.92
C LYS A 352 9.33 -14.14 -9.45
N PRO A 353 8.50 -15.16 -9.14
CA PRO A 353 8.01 -16.22 -10.05
C PRO A 353 6.65 -15.90 -10.71
N LEU A 354 6.22 -14.65 -10.77
CA LEU A 354 4.96 -14.26 -11.41
C LEU A 354 5.08 -14.37 -12.94
N THR A 355 4.09 -14.99 -13.54
CA THR A 355 3.92 -15.10 -15.00
C THR A 355 2.57 -14.53 -15.40
N LEU A 356 2.38 -14.17 -16.68
CA LEU A 356 1.07 -13.74 -17.18
C LEU A 356 -0.03 -14.77 -16.89
N ALA A 357 0.29 -16.05 -16.99
CA ALA A 357 -0.65 -17.13 -16.71
C ALA A 357 -1.08 -17.14 -15.24
N LYS A 358 -0.14 -16.95 -14.29
CA LYS A 358 -0.43 -16.84 -12.86
C LYS A 358 -1.27 -15.58 -12.56
N LEU A 359 -0.93 -14.44 -13.16
CA LEU A 359 -1.68 -13.19 -13.00
C LEU A 359 -3.14 -13.34 -13.48
N ARG A 360 -3.35 -13.95 -14.67
CA ARG A 360 -4.70 -14.20 -15.21
C ARG A 360 -5.51 -15.17 -14.36
N ARG A 361 -4.87 -16.20 -13.80
CA ARG A 361 -5.53 -17.20 -12.94
C ARG A 361 -5.93 -16.62 -11.58
N GLY A 362 -5.17 -15.67 -11.06
CA GLY A 362 -5.31 -15.17 -9.69
C GLY A 362 -4.74 -16.14 -8.64
N GLY A 363 -4.92 -15.80 -7.35
CA GLY A 363 -4.49 -16.67 -6.24
C GLY A 363 -2.96 -16.71 -6.03
N TYR A 364 -2.23 -15.74 -6.55
CA TYR A 364 -0.79 -15.61 -6.34
C TYR A 364 -0.48 -14.80 -5.06
N ARG A 365 0.67 -15.06 -4.46
CA ARG A 365 1.19 -14.22 -3.39
C ARG A 365 1.70 -12.90 -3.98
N PRO A 366 1.33 -11.74 -3.40
CA PRO A 366 1.81 -10.45 -3.90
C PRO A 366 3.32 -10.36 -3.71
N CYS A 367 4.01 -9.91 -4.74
CA CYS A 367 5.39 -9.48 -4.64
C CYS A 367 5.55 -8.15 -5.37
N SER A 368 6.41 -7.28 -4.87
CA SER A 368 6.71 -6.00 -5.49
C SER A 368 8.21 -5.87 -5.70
N ARG A 369 8.57 -5.36 -6.86
CA ARG A 369 9.94 -4.94 -7.18
C ARG A 369 10.33 -3.69 -6.38
N ASN A 370 9.35 -2.84 -6.04
CA ASN A 370 9.52 -1.58 -5.32
C ASN A 370 8.72 -1.63 -4.01
N PRO A 371 9.16 -2.39 -2.99
CA PRO A 371 8.40 -2.57 -1.76
C PRO A 371 8.19 -1.26 -0.98
N LEU A 372 9.13 -0.31 -0.97
CA LEU A 372 8.97 0.98 -0.29
C LEU A 372 7.87 1.83 -0.94
N ILE A 373 7.86 1.91 -2.27
CA ILE A 373 6.83 2.62 -3.03
C ILE A 373 5.47 1.96 -2.82
N ALA A 374 5.37 0.64 -2.99
CA ALA A 374 4.12 -0.10 -2.85
C ALA A 374 3.53 0.03 -1.42
N GLN A 375 4.37 -0.10 -0.38
CA GLN A 375 3.93 0.05 1.02
C GLN A 375 3.46 1.47 1.32
N THR A 376 4.13 2.49 0.79
CA THR A 376 3.75 3.88 1.00
C THR A 376 2.43 4.20 0.30
N LEU A 377 2.25 3.75 -0.95
CA LEU A 377 0.98 3.89 -1.67
C LEU A 377 -0.17 3.16 -0.96
N ALA A 378 0.10 1.99 -0.36
CA ALA A 378 -0.89 1.29 0.46
C ALA A 378 -1.26 2.07 1.73
N THR A 379 -0.29 2.66 2.42
CA THR A 379 -0.53 3.52 3.58
C THR A 379 -1.37 4.74 3.24
N LEU A 380 -1.15 5.33 2.06
CA LEU A 380 -1.95 6.43 1.53
C LEU A 380 -3.35 5.99 1.05
N SER A 381 -3.70 4.71 1.18
CA SER A 381 -4.96 4.10 0.69
C SER A 381 -5.13 4.23 -0.83
N VAL A 382 -4.03 4.35 -1.55
CA VAL A 382 -4.00 4.40 -3.02
C VAL A 382 -3.96 2.99 -3.60
N MET A 383 -3.33 2.04 -2.88
CA MET A 383 -3.11 0.65 -3.29
C MET A 383 -3.53 -0.33 -2.19
N GLU A 384 -3.95 -1.55 -2.57
CA GLU A 384 -4.09 -2.68 -1.67
C GLU A 384 -3.03 -3.76 -1.95
N GLN A 385 -2.37 -4.26 -0.90
CA GLN A 385 -1.30 -5.27 -1.01
C GLN A 385 -1.78 -6.70 -0.77
N ARG A 386 -2.93 -7.11 -1.33
CA ARG A 386 -3.52 -8.44 -1.10
C ARG A 386 -3.39 -9.40 -2.29
N GLY A 387 -2.77 -8.98 -3.39
CA GLY A 387 -2.67 -9.80 -4.61
C GLY A 387 -4.00 -9.99 -5.35
N THR A 388 -5.00 -9.19 -5.04
CA THR A 388 -6.36 -9.25 -5.64
C THR A 388 -6.58 -8.21 -6.73
N GLY A 389 -5.61 -7.35 -7.01
CA GLY A 389 -5.76 -6.19 -7.89
C GLY A 389 -6.24 -6.55 -9.29
N PHE A 390 -5.63 -7.58 -9.93
CA PHE A 390 -6.06 -7.99 -11.25
C PHE A 390 -7.48 -8.62 -11.25
N ALA A 391 -7.83 -9.38 -10.21
CA ALA A 391 -9.18 -9.92 -10.06
C ALA A 391 -10.22 -8.80 -9.92
N ARG A 392 -9.93 -7.78 -9.08
CA ARG A 392 -10.81 -6.60 -8.93
C ARG A 392 -10.96 -5.81 -10.22
N MET A 393 -9.86 -5.63 -10.96
CA MET A 393 -9.89 -4.97 -12.27
C MET A 393 -10.81 -5.73 -13.24
N ARG A 394 -10.69 -7.06 -13.29
CA ARG A 394 -11.53 -7.94 -14.09
C ARG A 394 -13.01 -7.84 -13.68
N ASP A 395 -13.28 -7.96 -12.38
CA ASP A 395 -14.63 -7.91 -11.86
C ASP A 395 -15.28 -6.53 -12.12
N ALA A 396 -14.51 -5.44 -11.98
CA ALA A 396 -14.98 -4.10 -12.28
C ALA A 396 -15.37 -3.95 -13.76
N MET A 397 -14.54 -4.46 -14.69
CA MET A 397 -14.84 -4.45 -16.13
C MET A 397 -16.09 -5.27 -16.46
N LEU A 398 -16.20 -6.50 -15.98
CA LEU A 398 -17.34 -7.38 -16.23
C LEU A 398 -18.65 -6.85 -15.61
N ASN A 399 -18.57 -6.29 -14.41
CA ASN A 399 -19.71 -5.67 -13.75
C ASN A 399 -20.17 -4.39 -14.47
N HIS A 400 -19.25 -3.70 -15.15
CA HIS A 400 -19.55 -2.54 -15.98
C HIS A 400 -20.14 -2.91 -17.36
N GLY A 401 -20.12 -4.20 -17.74
CA GLY A 401 -20.62 -4.70 -19.02
C GLY A 401 -19.54 -4.71 -20.12
N LEU A 402 -18.28 -4.56 -19.76
CA LEU A 402 -17.14 -4.61 -20.65
C LEU A 402 -16.45 -5.98 -20.62
N ASP A 403 -15.48 -6.17 -21.51
CA ASP A 403 -14.70 -7.40 -21.58
C ASP A 403 -13.61 -7.44 -20.51
N GLU A 404 -13.10 -8.62 -20.19
CA GLU A 404 -11.98 -8.77 -19.25
C GLU A 404 -10.74 -7.99 -19.70
N PRO A 405 -9.94 -7.43 -18.77
CA PRO A 405 -8.69 -6.79 -19.09
C PRO A 405 -7.73 -7.78 -19.77
N LYS A 406 -7.04 -7.32 -20.80
CA LYS A 406 -5.96 -8.07 -21.41
C LYS A 406 -4.63 -7.63 -20.83
N ILE A 407 -3.75 -8.57 -20.54
CA ILE A 407 -2.37 -8.29 -20.13
C ILE A 407 -1.41 -8.94 -21.11
N ASP A 408 -0.35 -8.24 -21.46
CA ASP A 408 0.68 -8.69 -22.36
C ASP A 408 2.07 -8.20 -21.96
N GLN A 409 3.08 -8.80 -22.55
CA GLN A 409 4.49 -8.41 -22.40
C GLN A 409 5.05 -8.13 -23.80
N GLN A 410 5.32 -6.86 -24.08
CA GLN A 410 5.78 -6.43 -25.38
C GLN A 410 6.90 -5.39 -25.26
N ASP A 411 7.99 -5.56 -25.99
CA ASP A 411 9.09 -4.58 -26.12
C ASP A 411 9.67 -4.07 -24.79
N GLY A 412 9.68 -4.93 -23.77
CA GLY A 412 10.15 -4.56 -22.43
C GLY A 412 9.10 -3.89 -21.54
N PHE A 413 7.84 -3.82 -22.01
CA PHE A 413 6.72 -3.31 -21.25
C PHE A 413 5.78 -4.42 -20.80
N PHE A 414 5.22 -4.23 -19.61
CA PHE A 414 3.99 -4.89 -19.19
C PHE A 414 2.81 -3.99 -19.59
N VAL A 415 1.92 -4.51 -20.41
CA VAL A 415 0.82 -3.75 -21.00
C VAL A 415 -0.51 -4.28 -20.45
N VAL A 416 -1.32 -3.37 -19.90
CA VAL A 416 -2.72 -3.64 -19.53
C VAL A 416 -3.62 -2.94 -20.54
N THR A 417 -4.50 -3.69 -21.19
CA THR A 417 -5.48 -3.17 -22.16
C THR A 417 -6.89 -3.33 -21.58
N LEU A 418 -7.59 -2.24 -21.43
CA LEU A 418 -9.00 -2.19 -21.06
C LEU A 418 -9.80 -1.91 -22.34
N SER A 419 -10.54 -2.91 -22.85
CA SER A 419 -11.38 -2.76 -24.04
C SER A 419 -12.64 -1.97 -23.70
N GLY A 420 -12.94 -0.93 -24.46
CA GLY A 420 -14.13 -0.08 -24.30
C GLY A 420 -15.37 -0.64 -24.97
N PRO A 421 -16.46 0.12 -24.94
CA PRO A 421 -17.73 -0.26 -25.60
C PRO A 421 -17.67 -0.17 -27.12
N ALA A 422 -16.64 0.43 -27.69
CA ALA A 422 -16.43 0.61 -29.13
C ALA A 422 -17.65 1.25 -29.86
N GLY A 423 -18.27 2.23 -29.21
CA GLY A 423 -19.47 2.92 -29.72
C GLY A 423 -20.82 2.25 -29.34
N ASN A 424 -20.79 1.02 -28.82
CA ASN A 424 -21.99 0.36 -28.31
C ASN A 424 -22.16 0.62 -26.81
N TYR A 425 -22.61 1.82 -26.46
CA TYR A 425 -22.78 2.25 -25.06
C TYR A 425 -23.97 1.56 -24.36
N ASP A 426 -24.84 0.87 -25.09
CA ASP A 426 -25.97 0.15 -24.49
C ASP A 426 -25.52 -1.07 -23.68
N ARG A 427 -24.33 -1.61 -23.96
CA ARG A 427 -23.73 -2.70 -23.18
C ARG A 427 -23.29 -2.28 -21.77
N LEU A 428 -23.09 -0.99 -21.54
CA LEU A 428 -22.69 -0.49 -20.22
C LEU A 428 -23.81 -0.75 -19.22
N LYS A 429 -23.47 -1.42 -18.12
CA LYS A 429 -24.39 -1.68 -17.03
C LYS A 429 -24.47 -0.48 -16.09
N LEU A 430 -25.63 -0.29 -15.51
CA LEU A 430 -25.80 0.70 -14.45
C LEU A 430 -25.03 0.27 -13.20
N PRO A 431 -24.43 1.21 -12.45
CA PRO A 431 -23.80 0.91 -11.18
C PRO A 431 -24.73 0.13 -10.25
N ALA A 432 -24.20 -0.85 -9.52
CA ALA A 432 -24.97 -1.61 -8.53
C ALA A 432 -25.66 -0.65 -7.55
N GLY A 433 -26.94 -0.88 -7.27
CA GLY A 433 -27.74 0.01 -6.43
C GLY A 433 -28.52 1.11 -7.16
N THR A 434 -28.19 1.44 -8.42
CA THR A 434 -28.96 2.41 -9.21
C THR A 434 -30.31 1.85 -9.68
N VAL A 435 -30.38 0.54 -9.88
CA VAL A 435 -31.59 -0.16 -10.37
C VAL A 435 -32.66 -0.33 -9.27
N GLY A 436 -32.26 -0.16 -7.99
CA GLY A 436 -33.16 -0.39 -6.84
C GLY A 436 -34.09 0.75 -6.50
N LEU A 437 -33.88 1.97 -7.03
CA LEU A 437 -34.61 3.13 -6.54
C LEU A 437 -35.96 3.38 -7.25
N ILE A 438 -36.09 3.16 -8.56
CA ILE A 438 -37.35 3.31 -9.24
C ILE A 438 -37.37 2.49 -10.55
N THR A 439 -38.04 1.35 -10.55
CA THR A 439 -38.33 0.63 -11.79
C THR A 439 -39.38 1.36 -12.61
N PRO A 440 -39.43 1.18 -13.93
CA PRO A 440 -40.48 1.77 -14.76
C PRO A 440 -41.90 1.49 -14.25
N ALA A 441 -42.14 0.31 -13.68
CA ALA A 441 -43.39 -0.07 -13.06
C ALA A 441 -43.71 0.74 -11.80
N VAL A 442 -42.73 0.97 -10.95
CA VAL A 442 -42.84 1.82 -9.75
C VAL A 442 -43.06 3.27 -10.16
N GLU A 443 -42.32 3.78 -11.16
CA GLU A 443 -42.50 5.15 -11.67
C GLU A 443 -43.89 5.36 -12.24
N ALA A 444 -44.41 4.41 -13.01
CA ALA A 444 -45.77 4.47 -13.55
C ALA A 444 -46.85 4.51 -12.44
N SER A 445 -46.57 3.90 -11.28
CA SER A 445 -47.47 3.89 -10.12
C SER A 445 -47.45 5.20 -9.30
N LEU A 446 -46.47 6.09 -9.52
CA LEU A 446 -46.35 7.35 -8.79
C LEU A 446 -47.22 8.45 -9.39
N SER A 447 -47.88 9.21 -8.54
CA SER A 447 -48.58 10.45 -8.94
C SER A 447 -47.60 11.52 -9.42
N LYS A 448 -48.08 12.54 -10.17
CA LYS A 448 -47.25 13.69 -10.59
C LYS A 448 -46.53 14.36 -9.41
N ARG A 449 -47.22 14.48 -8.25
CA ARG A 449 -46.64 15.08 -7.03
C ARG A 449 -45.56 14.19 -6.42
N GLN A 450 -45.81 12.89 -6.29
CA GLN A 450 -44.82 11.93 -5.80
C GLN A 450 -43.57 11.91 -6.67
N ARG A 451 -43.68 11.96 -7.99
CA ARG A 451 -42.53 12.10 -8.91
C ARG A 451 -41.73 13.38 -8.65
N ALA A 452 -42.43 14.52 -8.39
CA ALA A 452 -41.75 15.76 -8.04
C ALA A 452 -41.01 15.67 -6.69
N MET A 453 -41.62 15.03 -5.68
CA MET A 453 -40.95 14.76 -4.38
C MET A 453 -39.71 13.88 -4.54
N VAL A 454 -39.78 12.84 -5.37
CA VAL A 454 -38.64 11.98 -5.65
C VAL A 454 -37.50 12.73 -6.34
N LYS A 455 -37.81 13.66 -7.28
CA LYS A 455 -36.78 14.52 -7.90
C LYS A 455 -36.04 15.37 -6.88
N LEU A 456 -36.76 15.93 -5.90
CA LEU A 456 -36.13 16.72 -4.83
C LEU A 456 -35.27 15.88 -3.89
N LEU A 457 -35.76 14.69 -3.52
CA LEU A 457 -34.98 13.74 -2.74
C LEU A 457 -33.71 13.29 -3.50
N ALA A 458 -33.79 13.09 -4.79
CA ALA A 458 -32.69 12.69 -5.64
C ALA A 458 -31.64 13.81 -5.83
N SER A 459 -32.02 15.07 -5.71
CA SER A 459 -31.11 16.21 -5.70
C SER A 459 -30.41 16.43 -4.33
N GLY A 460 -30.67 15.54 -3.34
CA GLY A 460 -30.09 15.63 -2.01
C GLY A 460 -30.88 16.50 -1.01
N GLU A 461 -32.04 16.99 -1.42
CA GLU A 461 -32.92 17.80 -0.53
C GLU A 461 -33.60 16.90 0.52
N GLU A 462 -33.55 17.29 1.80
CA GLU A 462 -34.34 16.66 2.85
C GLU A 462 -35.75 17.29 2.86
N LEU A 463 -36.76 16.46 2.72
CA LEU A 463 -38.16 16.95 2.69
C LEU A 463 -38.78 16.93 4.08
N VAL A 464 -39.49 18.01 4.41
CA VAL A 464 -40.26 18.17 5.66
C VAL A 464 -41.71 18.37 5.29
N GLY A 465 -42.64 17.75 6.05
CA GLY A 465 -44.07 17.77 5.77
C GLY A 465 -44.64 19.17 5.56
N GLY A 466 -44.38 20.12 6.45
CA GLY A 466 -44.86 21.49 6.36
C GLY A 466 -44.32 22.26 5.12
N ALA A 467 -43.06 22.07 4.77
CA ALA A 467 -42.49 22.67 3.56
C ALA A 467 -43.13 22.11 2.28
N CYS A 468 -43.40 20.79 2.27
CA CYS A 468 -44.07 20.13 1.16
C CYS A 468 -45.57 20.56 1.03
N GLU A 469 -46.29 20.77 2.14
CA GLU A 469 -47.65 21.32 2.16
C GLU A 469 -47.71 22.67 1.41
N ALA A 470 -46.80 23.57 1.79
CA ALA A 470 -46.71 24.90 1.17
C ALA A 470 -46.30 24.82 -0.31
N ARG A 471 -45.26 24.02 -0.62
CA ARG A 471 -44.70 23.90 -1.98
C ARG A 471 -45.65 23.27 -2.97
N PHE A 472 -46.42 22.25 -2.55
CA PHE A 472 -47.35 21.52 -3.41
C PHE A 472 -48.83 21.99 -3.28
N ARG A 473 -49.10 22.96 -2.38
CA ARG A 473 -50.41 23.51 -2.11
C ARG A 473 -51.46 22.44 -1.79
N VAL A 474 -51.14 21.53 -0.89
CA VAL A 474 -52.00 20.43 -0.46
C VAL A 474 -52.00 20.32 1.07
N THR A 475 -53.01 19.64 1.62
CA THR A 475 -53.14 19.45 3.07
C THR A 475 -52.18 18.38 3.61
N ARG A 476 -51.87 18.47 4.90
CA ARG A 476 -50.98 17.56 5.60
C ARG A 476 -51.32 16.07 5.46
N PRO A 477 -52.60 15.63 5.55
CA PRO A 477 -52.93 14.22 5.34
C PRO A 477 -52.51 13.70 3.96
N VAL A 478 -52.62 14.54 2.93
CA VAL A 478 -52.21 14.18 1.56
C VAL A 478 -50.72 14.01 1.44
N ILE A 479 -49.93 14.93 2.02
CA ILE A 479 -48.47 14.85 2.03
C ILE A 479 -47.98 13.63 2.87
N THR A 480 -48.66 13.38 4.01
CA THR A 480 -48.33 12.19 4.83
C THR A 480 -48.57 10.91 4.06
N LYS A 481 -49.69 10.80 3.32
CA LYS A 481 -49.97 9.64 2.47
C LYS A 481 -48.92 9.48 1.35
N ASP A 482 -48.46 10.57 0.76
CA ASP A 482 -47.42 10.54 -0.25
C ASP A 482 -46.11 10.05 0.32
N PHE A 483 -45.68 10.56 1.47
CA PHE A 483 -44.45 10.08 2.15
C PHE A 483 -44.57 8.61 2.53
N SER A 484 -45.69 8.18 3.12
CA SER A 484 -45.89 6.77 3.48
C SER A 484 -45.74 5.89 2.25
N ARG A 485 -46.32 6.31 1.10
CA ARG A 485 -46.17 5.56 -0.15
C ARG A 485 -44.72 5.48 -0.65
N LEU A 486 -43.96 6.58 -0.57
CA LEU A 486 -42.54 6.59 -0.96
C LEU A 486 -41.69 5.73 -0.02
N VAL A 487 -42.02 5.66 1.26
CA VAL A 487 -41.35 4.79 2.25
C VAL A 487 -41.68 3.32 2.00
N GLU A 488 -42.94 2.97 1.77
CA GLU A 488 -43.41 1.61 1.42
C GLU A 488 -42.71 1.09 0.15
N LEU A 489 -42.56 1.94 -0.85
CA LEU A 489 -41.87 1.63 -2.09
C LEU A 489 -40.34 1.55 -1.92
N GLY A 490 -39.83 1.83 -0.72
CA GLY A 490 -38.40 1.79 -0.44
C GLY A 490 -37.59 2.92 -1.07
N ILE A 491 -38.25 4.00 -1.53
CA ILE A 491 -37.63 5.17 -2.18
C ILE A 491 -37.10 6.15 -1.13
N ALA A 492 -37.86 6.38 -0.06
CA ALA A 492 -37.50 7.31 0.99
C ALA A 492 -37.34 6.61 2.34
N VAL A 493 -36.51 7.19 3.22
CA VAL A 493 -36.43 6.83 4.65
C VAL A 493 -36.88 8.00 5.50
N GLN A 494 -37.63 7.68 6.54
CA GLN A 494 -38.06 8.65 7.55
C GLN A 494 -36.98 8.79 8.61
N ILE A 495 -36.61 10.02 8.95
CA ILE A 495 -35.65 10.36 10.01
C ILE A 495 -36.37 11.22 11.05
N GLY A 496 -36.17 10.90 12.33
CA GLY A 496 -36.79 11.61 13.44
C GLY A 496 -38.25 11.21 13.69
N ARG A 497 -38.87 11.83 14.70
CA ARG A 497 -40.27 11.61 15.12
C ARG A 497 -40.98 12.93 15.39
N GLY A 498 -42.29 12.97 15.25
CA GLY A 498 -43.13 14.11 15.54
C GLY A 498 -42.80 15.33 14.67
N ARG A 499 -42.62 16.52 15.26
CA ARG A 499 -42.34 17.77 14.54
C ARG A 499 -40.97 17.79 13.84
N ALA A 500 -40.01 16.95 14.26
CA ALA A 500 -38.69 16.83 13.65
C ALA A 500 -38.61 15.79 12.54
N THR A 501 -39.72 15.23 12.08
CA THR A 501 -39.75 14.23 11.00
C THR A 501 -39.28 14.82 9.69
N ARG A 502 -38.28 14.20 9.08
CA ARG A 502 -37.73 14.53 7.78
C ARG A 502 -37.66 13.26 6.94
N TYR A 503 -37.65 13.44 5.64
CA TYR A 503 -37.54 12.36 4.66
C TYR A 503 -36.35 12.64 3.76
N ARG A 504 -35.53 11.62 3.54
CA ARG A 504 -34.44 11.66 2.57
C ARG A 504 -34.48 10.44 1.67
N LEU A 505 -33.74 10.50 0.58
CA LEU A 505 -33.59 9.35 -0.29
C LEU A 505 -33.02 8.17 0.51
N LYS A 506 -33.55 6.96 0.31
CA LYS A 506 -33.00 5.77 0.98
C LYS A 506 -31.58 5.53 0.47
N PRO A 507 -30.55 5.47 1.34
CA PRO A 507 -29.21 5.11 0.90
C PRO A 507 -29.20 3.69 0.34
N SER A 508 -28.33 3.45 -0.64
CA SER A 508 -28.07 2.10 -1.14
C SER A 508 -27.51 1.22 0.00
N PRO A 509 -27.80 -0.09 0.06
CA PRO A 509 -27.33 -0.96 1.16
C PRO A 509 -25.80 -1.15 1.24
N GLU A 510 -25.03 -0.52 0.37
CA GLU A 510 -23.56 -0.58 0.34
C GLU A 510 -22.94 0.83 0.22
N SER A 511 -23.09 1.63 1.22
CA SER A 511 -22.28 2.86 1.39
C SER A 511 -21.70 2.92 2.82
#